data_fc5fa1f2061f0f5229c993ca8f1d7a3e
#
_entry.id   fc5fa1f2061f0f5229c993ca8f1d7a3e
#
_cell.length_a   1.000
_cell.length_b   1.000
_cell.length_c   1.000
_cell.angle_alpha   90.00
_cell.angle_beta   90.00
_cell.angle_gamma   90.00
#
_symmetry.space_group_name_H-M   'P 1'
#
loop_
_entity.id
_entity.type
_entity.pdbx_description
1 polymer ?
#
loop_
_entity_poly.entity_id
_entity_poly.type
_entity_poly.pdbx_seq_one_letter_code
_entity_poly.pdbx_strand_id
1 'polypeptide(L)'
;MSQQNAQKHYEPTWDSLAQYSVPTWFKDAKLGIFIHWGVYSVPAFANEWYSRNMYQLVSPEFKHHRETWGEHTQFGYKDFIPMFRAENFNADDEMTAIAQIDELCRLIKGQVFLWK
;
A
#
# COMPACT_ATOMS: atom_id res chain seq x y z
N MET A 1 9.25 -12.57 28.08
CA MET A 1 10.49 -13.21 27.56
C MET A 1 10.50 -13.01 26.05
N SER A 2 11.24 -12.00 25.60
CA SER A 2 11.32 -11.66 24.18
C SER A 2 12.25 -12.66 23.50
N GLN A 3 11.69 -13.62 22.76
CA GLN A 3 12.49 -14.40 21.82
C GLN A 3 12.92 -13.43 20.68
N GLN A 4 14.15 -12.98 20.72
CA GLN A 4 14.80 -12.39 19.58
C GLN A 4 14.84 -13.46 18.48
N ASN A 5 13.96 -13.30 17.47
CA ASN A 5 14.09 -14.03 16.23
C ASN A 5 15.43 -13.66 15.61
N ALA A 6 16.44 -14.51 15.74
CA ALA A 6 17.67 -14.37 15.00
C ALA A 6 17.29 -14.34 13.52
N GLN A 7 17.54 -13.21 12.87
CA GLN A 7 17.21 -13.00 11.46
C GLN A 7 18.02 -14.01 10.64
N LYS A 8 17.35 -15.03 10.09
CA LYS A 8 18.01 -16.07 9.28
C LYS A 8 18.54 -15.39 8.01
N HIS A 9 19.85 -15.44 7.82
CA HIS A 9 20.50 -14.96 6.60
C HIS A 9 20.32 -15.99 5.48
N TYR A 10 20.00 -15.52 4.29
CA TYR A 10 19.86 -16.35 3.09
C TYR A 10 20.91 -15.92 2.05
N GLU A 11 21.56 -16.91 1.45
CA GLU A 11 22.43 -16.70 0.31
C GLU A 11 21.63 -16.56 -0.98
N PRO A 12 22.13 -15.85 -2.02
CA PRO A 12 21.41 -15.63 -3.28
C PRO A 12 21.43 -16.90 -4.18
N THR A 13 21.06 -18.04 -3.61
CA THR A 13 20.95 -19.33 -4.28
C THR A 13 19.58 -19.95 -4.05
N TRP A 14 19.09 -20.71 -5.02
CA TRP A 14 17.79 -21.38 -4.92
C TRP A 14 17.73 -22.36 -3.73
N ASP A 15 18.81 -23.09 -3.46
CA ASP A 15 18.90 -24.03 -2.34
C ASP A 15 18.78 -23.32 -0.99
N SER A 16 19.36 -22.12 -0.85
CA SER A 16 19.23 -21.31 0.34
C SER A 16 17.81 -20.73 0.47
N LEU A 17 17.25 -20.19 -0.62
CA LEU A 17 15.92 -19.58 -0.62
C LEU A 17 14.82 -20.63 -0.41
N ALA A 18 15.01 -21.87 -0.91
CA ALA A 18 14.07 -22.97 -0.69
C ALA A 18 13.93 -23.38 0.79
N GLN A 19 14.89 -22.98 1.64
CA GLN A 19 14.80 -23.21 3.09
C GLN A 19 13.89 -22.20 3.82
N TYR A 20 13.35 -21.20 3.10
CA TYR A 20 12.40 -20.27 3.70
C TYR A 20 11.11 -21.00 4.10
N SER A 21 10.67 -20.73 5.30
CA SER A 21 9.37 -21.19 5.77
C SER A 21 8.52 -19.98 6.19
N VAL A 22 7.27 -19.99 5.79
CA VAL A 22 6.32 -18.94 6.18
C VAL A 22 6.17 -18.96 7.71
N PRO A 23 6.36 -17.81 8.38
CA PRO A 23 6.22 -17.72 9.83
C PRO A 23 4.82 -18.14 10.30
N THR A 24 4.75 -18.75 11.48
CA THR A 24 3.49 -19.22 12.07
C THR A 24 2.49 -18.07 12.24
N TRP A 25 2.96 -16.91 12.71
CA TRP A 25 2.11 -15.73 12.88
C TRP A 25 1.40 -15.32 11.59
N PHE A 26 2.08 -15.41 10.43
CA PHE A 26 1.50 -15.08 9.13
C PHE A 26 0.40 -16.07 8.74
N LYS A 27 0.62 -17.37 9.01
CA LYS A 27 -0.40 -18.41 8.76
C LYS A 27 -1.62 -18.23 9.65
N ASP A 28 -1.41 -17.75 10.89
CA ASP A 28 -2.45 -17.60 11.90
C ASP A 28 -3.21 -16.28 11.80
N ALA A 29 -2.62 -15.27 11.15
CA ALA A 29 -3.16 -13.91 11.05
C ALA A 29 -4.51 -13.84 10.34
N LYS A 30 -4.78 -14.71 9.35
CA LYS A 30 -6.06 -14.86 8.63
C LYS A 30 -6.59 -13.62 7.91
N LEU A 31 -6.18 -12.43 8.33
CA LEU A 31 -6.48 -11.14 7.72
C LEU A 31 -5.18 -10.39 7.44
N GLY A 32 -5.07 -9.83 6.24
CA GLY A 32 -4.01 -8.91 5.85
C GLY A 32 -4.61 -7.65 5.27
N ILE A 33 -4.04 -6.51 5.62
CA ILE A 33 -4.39 -5.22 5.04
C ILE A 33 -3.22 -4.76 4.18
N PHE A 34 -3.53 -4.42 2.94
CA PHE A 34 -2.56 -3.87 1.99
C PHE A 34 -2.91 -2.43 1.69
N ILE A 35 -2.02 -1.50 2.05
CA ILE A 35 -2.22 -0.07 1.89
C ILE A 35 -1.26 0.43 0.80
N HIS A 36 -1.82 0.99 -0.27
CA HIS A 36 -1.07 1.75 -1.26
C HIS A 36 -1.06 3.21 -0.83
N TRP A 37 0.12 3.75 -0.57
CA TRP A 37 0.29 5.13 -0.18
C TRP A 37 1.60 5.71 -0.72
N GLY A 38 1.54 6.87 -1.34
CA GLY A 38 2.70 7.48 -1.97
C GLY A 38 2.34 8.74 -2.75
N VAL A 39 3.22 9.15 -3.65
CA VAL A 39 3.07 10.40 -4.45
C VAL A 39 1.72 10.49 -5.16
N TYR A 40 1.18 9.39 -5.67
CA TYR A 40 -0.13 9.37 -6.34
C TYR A 40 -1.30 9.71 -5.40
N SER A 41 -1.09 9.71 -4.09
CA SER A 41 -2.10 10.16 -3.12
C SER A 41 -2.29 11.67 -3.13
N VAL A 42 -1.38 12.43 -3.75
CA VAL A 42 -1.51 13.89 -3.91
C VAL A 42 -2.68 14.23 -4.84
N PRO A 43 -2.75 13.71 -6.08
CA PRO A 43 -3.92 13.92 -6.94
C PRO A 43 -5.18 13.22 -6.41
N ALA A 44 -5.06 12.19 -5.59
CA ALA A 44 -6.16 11.45 -4.95
C ALA A 44 -7.29 11.07 -5.92
N PHE A 45 -6.95 10.67 -7.14
CA PHE A 45 -7.89 10.30 -8.19
C PHE A 45 -7.61 8.89 -8.70
N ALA A 46 -8.67 8.09 -8.85
CA ALA A 46 -8.64 6.69 -9.28
C ALA A 46 -7.84 5.77 -8.33
N ASN A 47 -6.61 5.39 -8.68
CA ASN A 47 -5.82 4.43 -7.94
C ASN A 47 -4.30 4.64 -8.14
N GLU A 48 -3.48 3.71 -7.63
CA GLU A 48 -2.02 3.75 -7.68
C GLU A 48 -1.42 3.79 -9.09
N TRP A 49 -2.21 3.42 -10.11
CA TRP A 49 -1.80 3.49 -11.51
C TRP A 49 -1.90 4.89 -12.11
N TYR A 50 -2.31 5.88 -11.32
CA TYR A 50 -2.43 7.27 -11.77
C TYR A 50 -1.17 7.77 -12.48
N SER A 51 0.00 7.44 -11.96
CA SER A 51 1.31 7.83 -12.51
C SER A 51 1.52 7.40 -13.98
N ARG A 52 0.91 6.29 -14.37
CA ARG A 52 0.92 5.76 -15.75
C ARG A 52 -0.28 6.27 -16.53
N ASN A 53 -1.46 6.15 -15.94
CA ASN A 53 -2.72 6.37 -16.64
C ASN A 53 -2.92 7.85 -17.00
N MET A 54 -2.39 8.79 -16.22
CA MET A 54 -2.47 10.21 -16.53
C MET A 54 -1.84 10.59 -17.89
N TYR A 55 -0.98 9.74 -18.44
CA TYR A 55 -0.36 9.95 -19.78
C TYR A 55 -1.07 9.17 -20.90
N GLN A 56 -2.13 8.43 -20.61
CA GLN A 56 -2.88 7.67 -21.60
C GLN A 56 -4.10 8.46 -22.07
N LEU A 57 -4.11 8.89 -23.33
CA LEU A 57 -5.11 9.80 -23.93
C LEU A 57 -6.59 9.42 -23.66
N VAL A 58 -6.90 8.13 -23.56
CA VAL A 58 -8.27 7.64 -23.41
C VAL A 58 -8.67 7.38 -21.96
N SER A 59 -7.76 7.56 -21.02
CA SER A 59 -8.02 7.27 -19.60
C SER A 59 -8.76 8.43 -18.92
N PRO A 60 -9.60 8.14 -17.92
CA PRO A 60 -10.19 9.16 -17.07
C PRO A 60 -9.16 10.02 -16.35
N GLU A 61 -8.01 9.41 -15.97
CA GLU A 61 -6.91 10.09 -15.29
C GLU A 61 -6.25 11.13 -16.17
N PHE A 62 -6.13 10.87 -17.48
CA PHE A 62 -5.60 11.84 -18.44
C PHE A 62 -6.49 13.10 -18.51
N LYS A 63 -7.80 12.89 -18.63
CA LYS A 63 -8.75 13.99 -18.67
C LYS A 63 -8.76 14.76 -17.35
N HIS A 64 -8.84 14.05 -16.22
CA HIS A 64 -8.81 14.65 -14.88
C HIS A 64 -7.54 15.48 -14.67
N HIS A 65 -6.39 14.94 -15.07
CA HIS A 65 -5.11 15.63 -14.91
C HIS A 65 -5.11 16.98 -15.64
N ARG A 66 -5.52 17.00 -16.91
CA ARG A 66 -5.57 18.22 -17.71
C ARG A 66 -6.53 19.26 -17.17
N GLU A 67 -7.68 18.82 -16.67
CA GLU A 67 -8.71 19.70 -16.11
C GLU A 67 -8.31 20.29 -14.75
N THR A 68 -7.55 19.56 -13.96
CA THR A 68 -7.23 19.92 -12.56
C THR A 68 -5.84 20.55 -12.43
N TRP A 69 -4.85 20.01 -13.15
CA TRP A 69 -3.43 20.33 -12.99
C TRP A 69 -2.79 20.98 -14.21
N GLY A 70 -3.48 20.96 -15.35
CA GLY A 70 -3.01 21.55 -16.61
C GLY A 70 -2.35 20.54 -17.55
N GLU A 71 -1.67 21.08 -18.57
CA GLU A 71 -1.03 20.25 -19.59
C GLU A 71 0.16 19.48 -19.02
N HIS A 72 0.31 18.22 -19.43
CA HIS A 72 1.38 17.31 -18.96
C HIS A 72 2.81 17.82 -19.25
N THR A 73 2.95 18.71 -20.21
CA THR A 73 4.23 19.38 -20.53
C THR A 73 4.59 20.48 -19.53
N GLN A 74 3.61 21.01 -18.82
CA GLN A 74 3.77 22.08 -17.82
C GLN A 74 3.75 21.50 -16.41
N PHE A 75 2.86 20.54 -16.15
CA PHE A 75 2.74 19.85 -14.87
C PHE A 75 2.62 18.34 -15.11
N GLY A 76 3.66 17.60 -14.78
CA GLY A 76 3.71 16.14 -14.92
C GLY A 76 3.74 15.44 -13.57
N TYR A 77 3.82 14.11 -13.59
CA TYR A 77 3.82 13.33 -12.34
C TYR A 77 4.96 13.70 -11.38
N LYS A 78 6.13 14.07 -11.93
CA LYS A 78 7.29 14.51 -11.14
C LYS A 78 7.02 15.74 -10.26
N ASP A 79 6.04 16.55 -10.66
CA ASP A 79 5.72 17.80 -9.96
C ASP A 79 4.86 17.55 -8.71
N PHE A 80 4.27 16.35 -8.58
CA PHE A 80 3.65 15.89 -7.34
C PHE A 80 4.66 15.50 -6.25
N ILE A 81 5.90 15.14 -6.62
CA ILE A 81 6.90 14.63 -5.65
C ILE A 81 7.09 15.61 -4.47
N PRO A 82 7.38 16.91 -4.70
CA PRO A 82 7.57 17.85 -3.60
C PRO A 82 6.27 18.17 -2.82
N MET A 83 5.11 17.82 -3.37
CA MET A 83 3.81 18.01 -2.71
C MET A 83 3.47 16.87 -1.75
N PHE A 84 4.08 15.70 -1.92
CA PHE A 84 3.89 14.56 -1.03
C PHE A 84 4.78 14.70 0.21
N ARG A 85 4.24 15.31 1.27
CA ARG A 85 5.00 15.63 2.50
C ARG A 85 4.71 14.70 3.67
N ALA A 86 3.57 14.00 3.62
CA ALA A 86 3.13 13.13 4.71
C ALA A 86 3.07 13.82 6.10
N GLU A 87 2.74 15.11 6.13
CA GLU A 87 2.77 15.93 7.35
C GLU A 87 1.81 15.44 8.44
N ASN A 88 0.71 14.80 8.03
CA ASN A 88 -0.30 14.27 8.94
C ASN A 88 -0.15 12.76 9.19
N PHE A 89 0.97 12.16 8.76
CA PHE A 89 1.18 10.74 9.01
C PHE A 89 1.51 10.50 10.48
N ASN A 90 0.73 9.63 11.10
CA ASN A 90 0.97 9.16 12.46
C ASN A 90 0.86 7.63 12.49
N ALA A 91 1.98 6.97 12.72
CA ALA A 91 2.04 5.51 12.71
C ALA A 91 1.19 4.89 13.84
N ASP A 92 1.02 5.57 14.96
CA ASP A 92 0.21 5.07 16.08
C ASP A 92 -1.29 5.11 15.76
N ASP A 93 -1.74 6.14 15.04
CA ASP A 93 -3.14 6.24 14.58
C ASP A 93 -3.45 5.16 13.54
N GLU A 94 -2.53 4.88 12.61
CA GLU A 94 -2.66 3.81 11.62
C GLU A 94 -2.73 2.44 12.30
N MET A 95 -1.86 2.18 13.29
CA MET A 95 -1.89 0.94 14.05
C MET A 95 -3.16 0.79 14.88
N THR A 96 -3.70 1.89 15.41
CA THR A 96 -4.98 1.89 16.13
C THR A 96 -6.14 1.56 15.20
N ALA A 97 -6.17 2.12 13.99
CA ALA A 97 -7.19 1.81 12.98
C ALA A 97 -7.14 0.34 12.57
N ILE A 98 -5.95 -0.22 12.37
CA ILE A 98 -5.75 -1.65 12.06
C ILE A 98 -6.26 -2.53 13.21
N ALA A 99 -5.95 -2.18 14.45
CA ALA A 99 -6.43 -2.92 15.62
C ALA A 99 -7.97 -2.89 15.76
N GLN A 100 -8.60 -1.76 15.43
CA GLN A 100 -10.08 -1.65 15.40
C GLN A 100 -10.70 -2.54 14.31
N ILE A 101 -10.07 -2.63 13.14
CA ILE A 101 -10.52 -3.52 12.06
C ILE A 101 -10.38 -4.97 12.47
N ASP A 102 -9.27 -5.37 13.13
CA ASP A 102 -9.07 -6.72 13.63
C ASP A 102 -10.16 -7.11 14.65
N GLU A 103 -10.47 -6.23 15.60
CA GLU A 103 -11.54 -6.46 16.57
C GLU A 103 -12.91 -6.56 15.88
N LEU A 104 -13.21 -5.70 14.91
CA LEU A 104 -14.45 -5.80 14.13
C LEU A 104 -14.55 -7.14 13.39
N CYS A 105 -13.48 -7.62 12.79
CA CYS A 105 -13.43 -8.93 12.13
C CYS A 105 -13.68 -10.08 13.11
N ARG A 106 -13.17 -9.99 14.33
CA ARG A 106 -13.45 -10.99 15.40
C ARG A 106 -14.91 -10.99 15.81
N LEU A 107 -15.53 -9.81 15.93
CA LEU A 107 -16.96 -9.67 16.28
C LEU A 107 -17.90 -10.23 15.20
N ILE A 108 -17.53 -10.11 13.93
CA ILE A 108 -18.33 -10.62 12.79
C ILE A 108 -18.15 -12.15 12.63
N LYS A 109 -17.46 -12.84 13.52
CA LYS A 109 -17.25 -14.29 13.50
C LYS A 109 -16.69 -14.82 12.17
N GLY A 110 -15.73 -14.12 11.61
CA GLY A 110 -14.98 -14.60 10.46
C GLY A 110 -15.70 -14.52 9.11
N GLN A 111 -16.76 -13.74 8.99
CA GLN A 111 -17.30 -13.39 7.68
C GLN A 111 -16.42 -12.31 7.02
N VAL A 112 -15.30 -12.74 6.50
CA VAL A 112 -14.43 -11.88 5.68
C VAL A 112 -14.87 -12.01 4.22
N PHE A 113 -15.36 -10.93 3.64
CA PHE A 113 -15.55 -10.85 2.20
C PHE A 113 -14.17 -10.63 1.55
N LEU A 114 -13.63 -11.69 0.96
CA LEU A 114 -12.47 -11.57 0.11
C LEU A 114 -12.89 -10.93 -1.21
N TRP A 115 -12.37 -9.77 -1.50
CA TRP A 115 -12.42 -9.22 -2.85
C TRP A 115 -11.54 -10.09 -3.76
N LYS A 116 -12.16 -10.65 -4.80
CA LYS A 116 -11.45 -11.30 -5.90
C LYS A 116 -11.01 -10.27 -6.91
#